data_d75737478889f280087e6e63c7de36d9
#
_entry.id   d75737478889f280087e6e63c7de36d9
#
_cell.length_a   1.000
_cell.length_b   1.000
_cell.length_c   1.000
_cell.angle_alpha   90.00
_cell.angle_beta   90.00
_cell.angle_gamma   90.00
#
_symmetry.space_group_name_H-M   'P 1'
#
loop_
_entity.id
_entity.type
_entity.pdbx_description
1 polymer ?
#
loop_
_entity_poly.entity_id
_entity_poly.type
_entity_poly.pdbx_seq_one_letter_code
_entity_poly.pdbx_strand_id
1 'polypeptide(L)'
;MAEKTDPPVILGHNLWGTLTHHCGSDLHHHDVADGPDRIYMDYNATTPVDPEVVRVITDALTDAWGNPSSNYLPGLKARDIIYYSRDTIARMVGGKAADIIFTSGGTEANNLVFHTAVEHFRKSKTSAQGDMNSEQLNGSGSLPHIIISSVEHDSIKLTAKHLLKEGKADVTFVPVSKVTGRVEVEDVIAAIRPTTCLVSIMLANNETGIIMPIKDICHRVREVNKQRAASAPRILLHTDAAQAIGKIRVDAHELGVDYITIVGHKFYGPRIGALFVNDPGTTTPVYPLFFGGGQERNFRPGTENTAMIAGLGKAAELVSLNLAEYEAHFLDIRCYLEQKLLAVFGRDKINFNSHFPGSDILPNTCNVSILGRGLQGRRVLSTCRRLLASVGAACHSDRGDQPSHILLSCGIPYHVATNALRISEIYSFIAHMNGMSSPFRIWRC
;
A
#
# COMPACT_ATOMS: atom_id res chain seq x y z
N MET A 1 19.14 -31.89 41.01
CA MET A 1 20.07 -31.76 39.89
C MET A 1 19.37 -30.94 38.84
N ALA A 2 19.71 -29.66 38.71
CA ALA A 2 19.12 -28.76 37.72
C ALA A 2 20.04 -28.75 36.52
N GLU A 3 19.52 -29.15 35.37
CA GLU A 3 20.20 -29.02 34.09
C GLU A 3 20.37 -27.54 33.73
N LYS A 4 21.63 -27.13 33.57
CA LYS A 4 22.00 -25.86 33.02
C LYS A 4 21.80 -25.94 31.51
N THR A 5 20.79 -25.26 31.01
CA THR A 5 20.67 -24.97 29.56
C THR A 5 21.63 -23.83 29.21
N ASP A 6 22.60 -24.11 28.37
CA ASP A 6 23.50 -23.10 27.80
C ASP A 6 22.69 -22.04 27.01
N PRO A 7 23.08 -20.76 27.10
CA PRO A 7 22.42 -19.71 26.29
C PRO A 7 22.75 -19.93 24.83
N PRO A 8 21.84 -19.52 23.90
CA PRO A 8 22.06 -19.67 22.48
C PRO A 8 23.29 -18.87 22.05
N VAL A 9 24.19 -19.54 21.34
CA VAL A 9 25.37 -18.91 20.72
C VAL A 9 24.87 -17.89 19.71
N ILE A 10 24.91 -16.61 20.08
CA ILE A 10 24.77 -15.50 19.14
C ILE A 10 26.05 -15.52 18.30
N LEU A 11 25.95 -16.01 17.07
CA LEU A 11 26.98 -15.86 16.07
C LEU A 11 27.20 -14.36 15.81
N GLY A 12 28.09 -13.77 16.59
CA GLY A 12 28.56 -12.40 16.46
C GLY A 12 29.44 -12.25 15.22
N HIS A 13 28.91 -12.54 14.04
CA HIS A 13 29.58 -12.16 12.80
C HIS A 13 29.21 -10.72 12.49
N ASN A 14 30.23 -9.90 12.37
CA ASN A 14 30.26 -8.49 12.04
C ASN A 14 29.43 -8.22 10.77
N LEU A 15 28.08 -8.14 10.90
CA LEU A 15 27.19 -7.76 9.81
C LEU A 15 27.64 -6.42 9.17
N TRP A 16 28.20 -5.52 9.97
CA TRP A 16 28.73 -4.23 9.51
C TRP A 16 30.04 -4.38 8.74
N GLY A 17 30.91 -5.34 9.06
CA GLY A 17 32.14 -5.61 8.32
C GLY A 17 31.87 -6.10 6.89
N THR A 18 30.81 -6.88 6.68
CA THR A 18 30.42 -7.38 5.36
C THR A 18 29.81 -6.26 4.48
N LEU A 19 29.17 -5.25 5.10
CA LEU A 19 28.61 -4.10 4.40
C LEU A 19 29.67 -3.05 4.01
N THR A 20 30.79 -2.93 4.78
CA THR A 20 31.82 -1.91 4.54
C THR A 20 32.90 -2.31 3.55
N HIS A 21 33.10 -3.61 3.26
CA HIS A 21 34.11 -4.05 2.31
C HIS A 21 33.77 -3.83 0.82
N HIS A 22 32.61 -3.27 0.51
CA HIS A 22 32.16 -3.04 -0.86
C HIS A 22 32.04 -1.55 -1.25
N CYS A 23 32.59 -0.65 -0.44
CA CYS A 23 32.59 0.79 -0.76
C CYS A 23 33.92 1.18 -1.48
N GLY A 24 34.23 0.49 -2.55
CA GLY A 24 35.30 0.83 -3.49
C GLY A 24 34.68 1.10 -4.86
N SER A 25 34.81 2.29 -5.33
CA SER A 25 34.66 2.98 -6.62
C SER A 25 33.98 2.32 -7.85
N ASP A 26 33.38 1.15 -7.74
CA ASP A 26 32.56 0.54 -8.78
C ASP A 26 31.22 0.13 -8.18
N LEU A 27 30.23 1.03 -8.27
CA LEU A 27 28.82 0.71 -8.04
C LEU A 27 28.32 -0.23 -9.16
N HIS A 28 28.93 -1.40 -9.28
CA HIS A 28 28.24 -2.52 -9.90
C HIS A 28 27.15 -2.97 -8.94
N HIS A 29 25.91 -2.86 -9.37
CA HIS A 29 24.77 -3.47 -8.71
C HIS A 29 25.13 -4.92 -8.38
N HIS A 30 25.51 -5.16 -7.13
CA HIS A 30 25.48 -6.52 -6.61
C HIS A 30 24.03 -6.94 -6.55
N ASP A 31 23.66 -7.88 -7.40
CA ASP A 31 22.55 -8.79 -7.15
C ASP A 31 22.78 -9.39 -5.75
N VAL A 32 22.26 -8.73 -4.73
CA VAL A 32 22.19 -9.23 -3.37
C VAL A 32 21.09 -10.29 -3.35
N ALA A 33 21.33 -11.36 -4.09
CA ALA A 33 20.51 -12.54 -4.03
C ALA A 33 21.39 -13.73 -4.41
N ASP A 34 21.33 -14.72 -3.64
CA ASP A 34 21.72 -16.11 -3.80
C ASP A 34 21.99 -16.60 -5.24
N GLY A 35 23.07 -16.16 -5.87
CA GLY A 35 23.56 -16.64 -7.16
C GLY A 35 22.99 -15.92 -8.41
N PRO A 36 23.74 -15.91 -9.50
CA PRO A 36 23.47 -15.11 -10.72
C PRO A 36 22.25 -15.54 -11.53
N ASP A 37 21.50 -16.54 -11.09
CA ASP A 37 20.44 -17.20 -11.87
C ASP A 37 19.02 -17.01 -11.34
N ARG A 38 18.80 -16.21 -10.28
CA ARG A 38 17.45 -16.03 -9.70
C ARG A 38 16.74 -14.82 -10.30
N ILE A 39 15.45 -14.98 -10.57
CA ILE A 39 14.57 -13.96 -11.16
C ILE A 39 13.55 -13.53 -10.11
N TYR A 40 13.69 -12.29 -9.62
CA TYR A 40 12.74 -11.71 -8.67
C TYR A 40 11.51 -11.17 -9.39
N MET A 41 10.32 -11.69 -9.04
CA MET A 41 9.03 -11.38 -9.63
C MET A 41 7.96 -11.14 -8.56
N ASP A 42 8.33 -10.59 -7.39
CA ASP A 42 7.42 -10.31 -6.28
C ASP A 42 7.38 -8.81 -5.92
N TYR A 43 7.33 -7.97 -6.93
CA TYR A 43 7.41 -6.52 -6.75
C TYR A 43 6.18 -5.90 -6.09
N ASN A 44 5.05 -6.59 -6.03
CA ASN A 44 3.93 -6.18 -5.18
C ASN A 44 4.24 -6.34 -3.68
N ALA A 45 5.22 -7.15 -3.29
CA ALA A 45 5.70 -7.22 -1.91
C ALA A 45 6.57 -6.00 -1.56
N THR A 46 7.55 -5.68 -2.39
CA THR A 46 8.43 -4.50 -2.27
C THR A 46 9.19 -4.29 -3.58
N THR A 47 9.61 -3.07 -3.86
CA THR A 47 10.52 -2.75 -4.97
C THR A 47 11.93 -2.50 -4.46
N PRO A 48 12.98 -2.70 -5.26
CA PRO A 48 14.29 -2.09 -5.00
C PRO A 48 14.14 -0.57 -4.90
N VAL A 49 15.04 0.07 -4.17
CA VAL A 49 15.12 1.53 -4.16
C VAL A 49 15.85 1.97 -5.42
N ASP A 50 15.30 2.96 -6.14
CA ASP A 50 15.91 3.50 -7.35
C ASP A 50 17.30 4.10 -7.04
N PRO A 51 18.31 3.95 -7.91
CA PRO A 51 19.65 4.51 -7.70
C PRO A 51 19.68 6.02 -7.47
N GLU A 52 18.82 6.79 -8.16
CA GLU A 52 18.71 8.23 -7.92
C GLU A 52 18.08 8.54 -6.55
N VAL A 53 17.16 7.70 -6.11
CA VAL A 53 16.57 7.80 -4.77
C VAL A 53 17.63 7.48 -3.70
N VAL A 54 18.45 6.44 -3.91
CA VAL A 54 19.56 6.11 -2.99
C VAL A 54 20.52 7.28 -2.88
N ARG A 55 20.89 7.91 -4.03
CA ARG A 55 21.78 9.09 -4.04
C ARG A 55 21.20 10.23 -3.22
N VAL A 56 19.94 10.59 -3.45
CA VAL A 56 19.27 11.70 -2.73
C VAL A 56 19.17 11.40 -1.23
N ILE A 57 18.93 10.14 -0.83
CA ILE A 57 18.94 9.74 0.59
C ILE A 57 20.33 9.95 1.19
N THR A 58 21.40 9.53 0.49
CA THR A 58 22.78 9.67 0.93
C THR A 58 23.19 11.15 1.07
N ASP A 59 22.85 11.96 0.07
CA ASP A 59 23.09 13.41 0.09
C ASP A 59 22.37 14.07 1.30
N ALA A 60 21.11 13.71 1.54
CA ALA A 60 20.36 14.24 2.67
C ALA A 60 20.92 13.82 4.04
N LEU A 61 21.46 12.60 4.16
CA LEU A 61 22.12 12.14 5.39
C LEU A 61 23.40 12.92 5.69
N THR A 62 24.15 13.32 4.66
CA THR A 62 25.42 14.04 4.80
C THR A 62 25.25 15.54 4.93
N ASP A 63 24.36 16.14 4.13
CA ASP A 63 24.27 17.61 4.00
C ASP A 63 23.07 18.23 4.69
N ALA A 64 22.01 17.46 4.97
CA ALA A 64 20.76 17.94 5.57
C ALA A 64 20.41 17.20 6.88
N TRP A 65 21.43 16.90 7.67
CA TRP A 65 21.32 16.17 8.94
C TRP A 65 20.72 17.00 10.08
N GLY A 66 20.58 18.31 9.91
CA GLY A 66 20.08 19.22 10.94
C GLY A 66 18.62 18.97 11.30
N ASN A 67 18.24 19.30 12.54
CA ASN A 67 16.84 19.22 12.97
C ASN A 67 15.98 20.25 12.20
N PRO A 68 14.95 19.86 11.48
CA PRO A 68 14.11 20.77 10.67
C PRO A 68 13.39 21.85 11.50
N SER A 69 13.23 21.65 12.81
CA SER A 69 12.64 22.64 13.71
C SER A 69 13.59 23.76 14.09
N SER A 70 14.90 23.64 13.79
CA SER A 70 15.92 24.65 14.13
C SER A 70 15.99 25.75 13.07
N ASN A 71 16.25 27.00 13.50
CA ASN A 71 16.27 28.19 12.64
C ASN A 71 17.68 28.57 12.13
N TYR A 72 18.67 27.70 12.29
CA TYR A 72 20.02 27.89 11.74
C TYR A 72 20.22 27.02 10.48
N LEU A 73 21.28 27.30 9.71
CA LEU A 73 21.47 26.77 8.35
C LEU A 73 21.27 25.24 8.18
N PRO A 74 21.84 24.35 9.03
CA PRO A 74 21.57 22.90 8.87
C PRO A 74 20.08 22.52 9.02
N GLY A 75 19.35 23.17 9.94
CA GLY A 75 17.92 22.94 10.12
C GLY A 75 17.08 23.46 8.96
N LEU A 76 17.44 24.63 8.41
CA LEU A 76 16.79 25.24 7.25
C LEU A 76 16.93 24.34 6.02
N LYS A 77 18.14 23.81 5.74
CA LYS A 77 18.35 22.85 4.65
C LYS A 77 17.44 21.62 4.75
N ALA A 78 17.33 21.04 5.94
CA ALA A 78 16.45 19.90 6.17
C ALA A 78 14.98 20.26 5.93
N ARG A 79 14.54 21.43 6.39
CA ARG A 79 13.18 21.95 6.19
C ARG A 79 12.86 22.16 4.72
N ASP A 80 13.77 22.73 3.95
CA ASP A 80 13.60 22.97 2.51
C ASP A 80 13.42 21.64 1.73
N ILE A 81 14.22 20.64 2.06
CA ILE A 81 14.10 19.30 1.48
C ILE A 81 12.74 18.67 1.80
N ILE A 82 12.30 18.76 3.05
CA ILE A 82 11.00 18.25 3.47
C ILE A 82 9.87 18.97 2.72
N TYR A 83 9.96 20.30 2.58
CA TYR A 83 8.97 21.07 1.85
C TYR A 83 8.90 20.70 0.37
N TYR A 84 10.05 20.64 -0.31
CA TYR A 84 10.13 20.24 -1.71
C TYR A 84 9.58 18.82 -1.94
N SER A 85 9.97 17.86 -1.08
CA SER A 85 9.49 16.48 -1.16
C SER A 85 7.98 16.40 -0.95
N ARG A 86 7.44 17.18 -0.01
CA ARG A 86 6.01 17.27 0.26
C ARG A 86 5.23 17.77 -0.95
N ASP A 87 5.71 18.83 -1.59
CA ASP A 87 5.09 19.41 -2.80
C ASP A 87 5.12 18.42 -3.97
N THR A 88 6.23 17.73 -4.16
CA THR A 88 6.38 16.73 -5.23
C THR A 88 5.44 15.54 -5.05
N ILE A 89 5.32 15.02 -3.82
CA ILE A 89 4.38 13.94 -3.51
C ILE A 89 2.92 14.40 -3.68
N ALA A 90 2.62 15.62 -3.27
CA ALA A 90 1.28 16.18 -3.43
C ALA A 90 0.89 16.26 -4.91
N ARG A 91 1.77 16.79 -5.76
CA ARG A 91 1.53 16.88 -7.20
C ARG A 91 1.34 15.50 -7.86
N MET A 92 2.09 14.48 -7.42
CA MET A 92 1.93 13.10 -7.93
C MET A 92 0.50 12.57 -7.75
N VAL A 93 -0.20 12.98 -6.68
CA VAL A 93 -1.56 12.53 -6.37
C VAL A 93 -2.64 13.61 -6.59
N GLY A 94 -2.32 14.70 -7.30
CA GLY A 94 -3.27 15.75 -7.64
C GLY A 94 -3.64 16.69 -6.48
N GLY A 95 -2.79 16.83 -5.48
CA GLY A 95 -3.01 17.66 -4.29
C GLY A 95 -2.05 18.84 -4.15
N LYS A 96 -2.08 19.48 -2.99
CA LYS A 96 -1.21 20.58 -2.57
C LYS A 96 -0.26 20.10 -1.46
N ALA A 97 0.88 20.76 -1.29
CA ALA A 97 1.84 20.43 -0.22
C ALA A 97 1.17 20.36 1.17
N ALA A 98 0.21 21.23 1.46
CA ALA A 98 -0.54 21.21 2.72
C ALA A 98 -1.37 19.93 2.94
N ASP A 99 -1.69 19.18 1.87
CA ASP A 99 -2.51 17.98 1.94
C ASP A 99 -1.69 16.73 2.34
N ILE A 100 -0.37 16.81 2.40
CA ILE A 100 0.49 15.68 2.72
C ILE A 100 0.91 15.69 4.20
N ILE A 101 0.80 14.52 4.84
CA ILE A 101 1.29 14.22 6.19
C ILE A 101 2.22 13.02 6.09
N PHE A 102 3.49 13.16 6.49
CA PHE A 102 4.44 12.05 6.50
C PHE A 102 4.15 11.06 7.63
N THR A 103 4.29 9.78 7.31
CA THR A 103 4.09 8.65 8.24
C THR A 103 5.25 7.67 8.11
N SER A 104 5.39 6.73 9.06
CA SER A 104 6.41 5.67 8.97
C SER A 104 6.15 4.67 7.83
N GLY A 105 4.94 4.63 7.30
CA GLY A 105 4.51 3.71 6.24
C GLY A 105 3.00 3.62 6.13
N GLY A 106 2.51 2.77 5.23
CA GLY A 106 1.07 2.60 4.98
C GLY A 106 0.29 2.12 6.19
N THR A 107 0.89 1.28 7.04
CA THR A 107 0.21 0.81 8.27
C THR A 107 -0.14 1.97 9.21
N GLU A 108 0.80 2.89 9.43
CA GLU A 108 0.52 4.09 10.26
C GLU A 108 -0.53 4.98 9.58
N ALA A 109 -0.41 5.22 8.27
CA ALA A 109 -1.37 6.06 7.52
C ALA A 109 -2.79 5.49 7.61
N ASN A 110 -2.97 4.19 7.38
CA ASN A 110 -4.26 3.51 7.49
C ASN A 110 -4.84 3.60 8.91
N ASN A 111 -4.01 3.35 9.94
CA ASN A 111 -4.46 3.44 11.33
C ASN A 111 -4.85 4.88 11.72
N LEU A 112 -4.12 5.90 11.23
CA LEU A 112 -4.44 7.31 11.47
C LEU A 112 -5.82 7.69 10.91
N VAL A 113 -6.18 7.18 9.74
CA VAL A 113 -7.51 7.40 9.14
C VAL A 113 -8.61 6.79 10.01
N PHE A 114 -8.45 5.53 10.44
CA PHE A 114 -9.44 4.84 11.27
C PHE A 114 -9.59 5.52 12.64
N HIS A 115 -8.49 5.86 13.29
CA HIS A 115 -8.50 6.64 14.53
C HIS A 115 -9.24 7.96 14.33
N THR A 116 -8.90 8.69 13.28
CA THR A 116 -9.52 9.99 12.95
C THR A 116 -11.03 9.84 12.76
N ALA A 117 -11.50 8.84 12.03
CA ALA A 117 -12.91 8.64 11.76
C ALA A 117 -13.71 8.38 13.04
N VAL A 118 -13.18 7.54 13.94
CA VAL A 118 -13.79 7.23 15.24
C VAL A 118 -13.84 8.48 16.13
N GLU A 119 -12.73 9.21 16.23
CA GLU A 119 -12.68 10.42 17.05
C GLU A 119 -13.55 11.55 16.47
N HIS A 120 -13.62 11.69 15.16
CA HIS A 120 -14.49 12.66 14.50
C HIS A 120 -15.98 12.38 14.81
N PHE A 121 -16.39 11.11 14.69
CA PHE A 121 -17.74 10.71 15.05
C PHE A 121 -18.08 11.04 16.49
N ARG A 122 -17.21 10.72 17.44
CA ARG A 122 -17.39 11.00 18.88
C ARG A 122 -17.55 12.49 19.15
N LYS A 123 -16.65 13.31 18.63
CA LYS A 123 -16.67 14.77 18.82
C LYS A 123 -17.89 15.42 18.18
N SER A 124 -18.31 14.96 17.00
CA SER A 124 -19.52 15.47 16.35
C SER A 124 -20.78 15.24 17.19
N LYS A 125 -20.86 14.14 17.93
CA LYS A 125 -21.99 13.86 18.82
C LYS A 125 -21.96 14.69 20.09
N THR A 126 -20.79 14.88 20.70
CA THR A 126 -20.66 15.71 21.91
C THR A 126 -21.07 17.17 21.62
N SER A 127 -20.67 17.71 20.49
CA SER A 127 -21.04 19.08 20.06
C SER A 127 -22.56 19.24 19.81
N ALA A 128 -23.25 18.17 19.41
CA ALA A 128 -24.69 18.22 19.16
C ALA A 128 -25.56 18.12 20.44
N GLN A 129 -25.00 17.63 21.55
CA GLN A 129 -25.74 17.38 22.81
C GLN A 129 -25.57 18.49 23.87
N GLY A 130 -24.77 19.55 23.62
CA GLY A 130 -24.53 20.60 24.63
C GLY A 130 -23.93 20.03 25.93
N ASP A 131 -23.25 20.85 26.72
CA ASP A 131 -22.49 20.52 27.95
C ASP A 131 -23.15 19.53 28.95
N MET A 132 -23.33 18.28 28.57
CA MET A 132 -23.66 17.19 29.49
C MET A 132 -22.37 16.47 29.92
N ASN A 133 -22.19 16.31 31.23
CA ASN A 133 -20.99 15.75 31.86
C ASN A 133 -20.47 14.49 31.17
N SER A 134 -19.18 14.50 30.82
CA SER A 134 -18.45 13.45 30.11
C SER A 134 -18.43 12.05 30.78
N GLU A 135 -18.82 11.95 32.04
CA GLU A 135 -18.87 10.69 32.80
C GLU A 135 -20.11 9.80 32.53
N GLN A 136 -21.18 10.37 31.96
CA GLN A 136 -22.42 9.61 31.67
C GLN A 136 -22.46 9.01 30.25
N LEU A 137 -21.44 9.23 29.41
CA LEU A 137 -21.40 8.78 28.00
C LEU A 137 -21.01 7.31 27.81
N ASN A 138 -20.65 6.59 28.86
CA ASN A 138 -20.16 5.20 28.75
C ASN A 138 -21.23 4.10 28.60
N GLY A 139 -22.50 4.44 28.43
CA GLY A 139 -23.54 3.43 28.49
C GLY A 139 -24.65 3.42 27.39
N SER A 140 -24.80 4.46 26.55
CA SER A 140 -26.01 4.56 25.69
C SER A 140 -25.78 5.23 24.32
N GLY A 141 -24.56 5.48 23.91
CA GLY A 141 -24.26 6.11 22.62
C GLY A 141 -24.15 5.09 21.47
N SER A 142 -24.79 5.37 20.31
CA SER A 142 -24.60 4.56 19.09
C SER A 142 -23.14 4.58 18.65
N LEU A 143 -22.57 3.40 18.34
CA LEU A 143 -21.19 3.23 17.87
C LEU A 143 -20.99 3.85 16.48
N PRO A 144 -19.79 4.41 16.18
CA PRO A 144 -19.42 4.77 14.82
C PRO A 144 -19.43 3.52 13.94
N HIS A 145 -19.92 3.64 12.70
CA HIS A 145 -19.92 2.54 11.75
C HIS A 145 -18.92 2.80 10.64
N ILE A 146 -18.14 1.77 10.29
CA ILE A 146 -17.09 1.78 9.28
C ILE A 146 -17.41 0.72 8.22
N ILE A 147 -17.27 1.08 6.96
CA ILE A 147 -17.42 0.16 5.81
C ILE A 147 -16.05 -0.06 5.19
N ILE A 148 -15.66 -1.33 5.03
CA ILE A 148 -14.43 -1.73 4.32
C ILE A 148 -14.74 -2.89 3.37
N SER A 149 -13.85 -3.16 2.40
CA SER A 149 -13.99 -4.37 1.59
C SER A 149 -13.54 -5.63 2.34
N SER A 150 -14.01 -6.79 1.90
CA SER A 150 -13.56 -8.09 2.44
C SER A 150 -12.12 -8.45 2.03
N VAL A 151 -11.53 -7.70 1.08
CA VAL A 151 -10.22 -7.98 0.46
C VAL A 151 -9.14 -6.95 0.80
N GLU A 152 -9.36 -6.14 1.82
CA GLU A 152 -8.40 -5.13 2.29
C GLU A 152 -7.09 -5.74 2.81
N HIS A 153 -6.03 -4.93 2.75
CA HIS A 153 -4.76 -5.24 3.39
C HIS A 153 -4.93 -5.38 4.91
N ASP A 154 -4.10 -6.21 5.55
CA ASP A 154 -4.19 -6.48 7.00
C ASP A 154 -4.09 -5.22 7.86
N SER A 155 -3.38 -4.17 7.45
CA SER A 155 -3.33 -2.89 8.17
C SER A 155 -4.69 -2.17 8.26
N ILE A 156 -5.63 -2.47 7.38
CA ILE A 156 -7.03 -2.02 7.43
C ILE A 156 -7.90 -3.06 8.11
N LYS A 157 -7.85 -4.30 7.61
CA LYS A 157 -8.70 -5.40 8.07
C LYS A 157 -8.53 -5.72 9.56
N LEU A 158 -7.28 -5.78 10.05
CA LEU A 158 -7.01 -6.07 11.45
C LEU A 158 -7.33 -4.88 12.35
N THR A 159 -7.10 -3.64 11.88
CA THR A 159 -7.53 -2.42 12.59
C THR A 159 -9.04 -2.39 12.77
N ALA A 160 -9.81 -2.65 11.71
CA ALA A 160 -11.26 -2.71 11.76
C ALA A 160 -11.75 -3.82 12.71
N LYS A 161 -11.17 -5.02 12.64
CA LYS A 161 -11.47 -6.12 13.55
C LYS A 161 -11.14 -5.79 15.01
N HIS A 162 -10.04 -5.10 15.26
CA HIS A 162 -9.68 -4.65 16.61
C HIS A 162 -10.72 -3.66 17.15
N LEU A 163 -11.12 -2.65 16.38
CA LEU A 163 -12.14 -1.69 16.79
C LEU A 163 -13.49 -2.36 17.08
N LEU A 164 -13.88 -3.33 16.26
CA LEU A 164 -15.10 -4.13 16.47
C LEU A 164 -15.01 -4.95 17.77
N LYS A 165 -13.89 -5.65 17.98
CA LYS A 165 -13.67 -6.47 19.18
C LYS A 165 -13.69 -5.65 20.47
N GLU A 166 -13.10 -4.45 20.43
CA GLU A 166 -13.05 -3.53 21.59
C GLU A 166 -14.37 -2.75 21.80
N GLY A 167 -15.39 -2.99 20.98
CA GLY A 167 -16.64 -2.22 21.05
C GLY A 167 -16.46 -0.73 20.78
N LYS A 168 -15.45 -0.35 20.00
CA LYS A 168 -15.13 1.04 19.64
C LYS A 168 -15.79 1.49 18.35
N ALA A 169 -16.13 0.56 17.47
CA ALA A 169 -16.85 0.81 16.22
C ALA A 169 -17.58 -0.46 15.76
N ASP A 170 -18.70 -0.29 15.04
CA ASP A 170 -19.30 -1.31 14.19
C ASP A 170 -18.59 -1.34 12.85
N VAL A 171 -18.48 -2.53 12.23
CA VAL A 171 -17.80 -2.70 10.93
C VAL A 171 -18.63 -3.56 9.99
N THR A 172 -18.82 -3.10 8.77
CA THR A 172 -19.35 -3.91 7.67
C THR A 172 -18.22 -4.23 6.69
N PHE A 173 -18.02 -5.52 6.41
CA PHE A 173 -17.10 -6.03 5.40
C PHE A 173 -17.91 -6.28 4.11
N VAL A 174 -17.85 -5.37 3.15
CA VAL A 174 -18.53 -5.52 1.86
C VAL A 174 -17.82 -6.59 1.04
N PRO A 175 -18.53 -7.61 0.55
CA PRO A 175 -17.91 -8.64 -0.28
C PRO A 175 -17.52 -8.08 -1.64
N VAL A 176 -16.56 -8.74 -2.32
CA VAL A 176 -16.34 -8.53 -3.73
C VAL A 176 -17.27 -9.43 -4.55
N SER A 177 -17.71 -8.91 -5.69
CA SER A 177 -18.54 -9.66 -6.64
C SER A 177 -17.74 -10.83 -7.24
N LYS A 178 -18.36 -12.00 -7.29
CA LYS A 178 -17.76 -13.18 -7.96
C LYS A 178 -17.82 -13.08 -9.49
N VAL A 179 -18.54 -12.10 -10.02
CA VAL A 179 -18.64 -11.84 -11.46
C VAL A 179 -17.56 -10.87 -11.92
N THR A 180 -17.31 -9.81 -11.15
CA THR A 180 -16.37 -8.73 -11.51
C THR A 180 -15.07 -8.78 -10.69
N GLY A 181 -15.02 -9.53 -9.58
CA GLY A 181 -13.87 -9.57 -8.67
C GLY A 181 -13.66 -8.27 -7.87
N ARG A 182 -14.50 -7.25 -8.04
CA ARG A 182 -14.42 -5.95 -7.36
C ARG A 182 -15.59 -5.72 -6.42
N VAL A 183 -15.46 -4.73 -5.57
CA VAL A 183 -16.58 -4.22 -4.78
C VAL A 183 -17.60 -3.55 -5.71
N GLU A 184 -18.86 -3.88 -5.56
CA GLU A 184 -19.94 -3.20 -6.31
C GLU A 184 -20.40 -1.94 -5.57
N VAL A 185 -20.65 -0.87 -6.32
CA VAL A 185 -21.03 0.44 -5.76
C VAL A 185 -22.31 0.31 -4.93
N GLU A 186 -23.31 -0.40 -5.45
CA GLU A 186 -24.60 -0.55 -4.78
C GLU A 186 -24.49 -1.32 -3.47
N ASP A 187 -23.57 -2.28 -3.35
CA ASP A 187 -23.34 -3.00 -2.09
C ASP A 187 -22.75 -2.08 -1.01
N VAL A 188 -21.86 -1.15 -1.39
CA VAL A 188 -21.34 -0.13 -0.47
C VAL A 188 -22.45 0.80 -0.03
N ILE A 189 -23.30 1.27 -0.95
CA ILE A 189 -24.41 2.18 -0.64
C ILE A 189 -25.45 1.49 0.27
N ALA A 190 -25.79 0.23 -0.01
CA ALA A 190 -26.72 -0.55 0.81
C ALA A 190 -26.18 -0.81 2.23
N ALA A 191 -24.87 -0.83 2.42
CA ALA A 191 -24.23 -0.99 3.74
C ALA A 191 -24.24 0.28 4.60
N ILE A 192 -24.60 1.45 4.05
CA ILE A 192 -24.59 2.73 4.78
C ILE A 192 -25.69 2.74 5.84
N ARG A 193 -25.30 3.14 7.06
CA ARG A 193 -26.17 3.31 8.23
C ARG A 193 -26.16 4.78 8.70
N PRO A 194 -27.11 5.20 9.53
CA PRO A 194 -27.08 6.54 10.13
C PRO A 194 -25.79 6.87 10.87
N THR A 195 -25.13 5.87 11.44
CA THR A 195 -23.85 6.01 12.17
C THR A 195 -22.61 5.80 11.32
N THR A 196 -22.73 5.56 10.00
CA THR A 196 -21.58 5.41 9.12
C THR A 196 -20.76 6.69 9.09
N CYS A 197 -19.46 6.60 9.42
CA CYS A 197 -18.53 7.71 9.47
C CYS A 197 -17.32 7.53 8.52
N LEU A 198 -17.05 6.31 8.04
CA LEU A 198 -15.95 6.03 7.14
C LEU A 198 -16.33 4.94 6.13
N VAL A 199 -15.98 5.18 4.87
CA VAL A 199 -15.87 4.15 3.82
C VAL A 199 -14.40 4.09 3.41
N SER A 200 -13.78 2.92 3.57
CA SER A 200 -12.36 2.69 3.26
C SER A 200 -12.23 1.48 2.35
N ILE A 201 -11.94 1.73 1.08
CA ILE A 201 -11.80 0.69 0.04
C ILE A 201 -10.46 0.90 -0.67
N MET A 202 -9.64 -0.15 -0.77
CA MET A 202 -8.36 -0.10 -1.48
C MET A 202 -8.57 0.26 -2.95
N LEU A 203 -7.62 1.01 -3.56
CA LEU A 203 -7.72 1.39 -4.97
C LEU A 203 -7.45 0.20 -5.89
N ALA A 204 -6.46 -0.63 -5.55
CA ALA A 204 -6.16 -1.83 -6.30
C ALA A 204 -5.73 -2.96 -5.35
N ASN A 205 -6.18 -4.18 -5.64
CA ASN A 205 -5.89 -5.33 -4.79
C ASN A 205 -4.44 -5.82 -4.99
N ASN A 206 -3.74 -6.08 -3.90
CA ASN A 206 -2.33 -6.47 -3.89
C ASN A 206 -2.06 -7.92 -4.35
N GLU A 207 -3.09 -8.75 -4.46
CA GLU A 207 -2.97 -10.15 -4.93
C GLU A 207 -3.48 -10.33 -6.35
N THR A 208 -4.68 -9.82 -6.63
CA THR A 208 -5.31 -9.94 -7.95
C THR A 208 -4.94 -8.82 -8.91
N GLY A 209 -4.52 -7.66 -8.39
CA GLY A 209 -4.33 -6.47 -9.21
C GLY A 209 -5.62 -5.77 -9.63
N ILE A 210 -6.80 -6.30 -9.28
CA ILE A 210 -8.09 -5.73 -9.68
C ILE A 210 -8.24 -4.31 -9.13
N ILE A 211 -8.63 -3.38 -10.00
CA ILE A 211 -8.86 -1.96 -9.68
C ILE A 211 -10.31 -1.80 -9.23
N MET A 212 -10.50 -1.18 -8.06
CA MET A 212 -11.82 -0.94 -7.47
C MET A 212 -12.46 0.35 -8.00
N PRO A 213 -13.79 0.46 -8.11
CA PRO A 213 -14.50 1.60 -8.67
C PRO A 213 -14.59 2.77 -7.68
N ILE A 214 -13.43 3.26 -7.19
CA ILE A 214 -13.37 4.28 -6.11
C ILE A 214 -14.08 5.57 -6.50
N LYS A 215 -13.89 6.05 -7.74
CA LYS A 215 -14.53 7.26 -8.24
C LYS A 215 -16.07 7.18 -8.13
N ASP A 216 -16.64 6.06 -8.56
CA ASP A 216 -18.10 5.87 -8.54
C ASP A 216 -18.63 5.71 -7.12
N ILE A 217 -17.90 4.96 -6.28
CA ILE A 217 -18.23 4.83 -4.84
C ILE A 217 -18.22 6.21 -4.18
N CYS A 218 -17.16 7.00 -4.39
CA CYS A 218 -17.04 8.33 -3.80
C CYS A 218 -18.16 9.27 -4.28
N HIS A 219 -18.44 9.25 -5.58
CA HIS A 219 -19.55 10.04 -6.14
C HIS A 219 -20.88 9.72 -5.45
N ARG A 220 -21.23 8.44 -5.36
CA ARG A 220 -22.49 7.99 -4.75
C ARG A 220 -22.56 8.28 -3.24
N VAL A 221 -21.46 8.05 -2.51
CA VAL A 221 -21.42 8.37 -1.07
C VAL A 221 -21.54 9.88 -0.82
N ARG A 222 -20.96 10.72 -1.70
CA ARG A 222 -21.14 12.18 -1.61
C ARG A 222 -22.60 12.61 -1.83
N GLU A 223 -23.32 11.95 -2.73
CA GLU A 223 -24.77 12.20 -2.90
C GLU A 223 -25.55 11.79 -1.63
N VAL A 224 -25.22 10.65 -1.03
CA VAL A 224 -25.78 10.26 0.28
C VAL A 224 -25.48 11.31 1.34
N ASN A 225 -24.22 11.82 1.42
CA ASN A 225 -23.84 12.86 2.38
C ASN A 225 -24.69 14.14 2.25
N LYS A 226 -25.07 14.56 1.03
CA LYS A 226 -25.94 15.74 0.82
C LYS A 226 -27.35 15.54 1.37
N GLN A 227 -27.81 14.29 1.43
CA GLN A 227 -29.18 13.94 1.87
C GLN A 227 -29.24 13.59 3.36
N ARG A 228 -28.10 13.43 4.05
CA ARG A 228 -28.06 13.09 5.47
C ARG A 228 -28.54 14.25 6.33
N ALA A 229 -29.14 13.92 7.48
CA ALA A 229 -29.52 14.92 8.48
C ALA A 229 -28.30 15.74 8.92
N ALA A 230 -28.49 17.02 9.19
CA ALA A 230 -27.41 17.92 9.64
C ALA A 230 -26.72 17.45 10.93
N SER A 231 -27.41 16.65 11.75
CA SER A 231 -26.85 16.05 12.97
C SER A 231 -26.05 14.77 12.73
N ALA A 232 -26.10 14.19 11.52
CA ALA A 232 -25.34 13.02 11.18
C ALA A 232 -23.91 13.42 10.73
N PRO A 233 -22.85 12.77 11.24
CA PRO A 233 -21.50 13.07 10.77
C PRO A 233 -21.37 12.75 9.28
N ARG A 234 -20.59 13.55 8.56
CA ARG A 234 -20.22 13.29 7.17
C ARG A 234 -19.49 11.94 7.08
N ILE A 235 -19.84 11.12 6.11
CA ILE A 235 -19.09 9.91 5.80
C ILE A 235 -17.77 10.33 5.14
N LEU A 236 -16.65 9.96 5.73
CA LEU A 236 -15.31 10.19 5.23
C LEU A 236 -14.93 9.09 4.21
N LEU A 237 -14.15 9.44 3.22
CA LEU A 237 -13.80 8.58 2.09
C LEU A 237 -12.28 8.35 2.04
N HIS A 238 -11.87 7.11 2.19
CA HIS A 238 -10.47 6.70 2.20
C HIS A 238 -10.18 5.63 1.15
N THR A 239 -9.04 5.72 0.50
CA THR A 239 -8.49 4.66 -0.33
C THR A 239 -7.03 4.36 0.01
N ASP A 240 -6.70 3.07 0.16
CA ASP A 240 -5.31 2.61 0.19
C ASP A 240 -4.81 2.46 -1.25
N ALA A 241 -3.94 3.37 -1.67
CA ALA A 241 -3.38 3.40 -3.02
C ALA A 241 -1.98 2.76 -3.12
N ALA A 242 -1.55 2.00 -2.11
CA ALA A 242 -0.22 1.41 -2.04
C ALA A 242 0.16 0.61 -3.30
N GLN A 243 -0.79 -0.10 -3.90
CA GLN A 243 -0.51 -0.89 -5.10
C GLN A 243 -0.72 -0.12 -6.41
N ALA A 244 -1.44 0.99 -6.40
CA ALA A 244 -1.77 1.75 -7.60
C ALA A 244 -0.70 2.79 -7.95
N ILE A 245 -0.17 3.51 -6.95
CA ILE A 245 0.85 4.56 -7.15
C ILE A 245 2.10 3.96 -7.81
N GLY A 246 2.58 4.63 -8.85
CA GLY A 246 3.74 4.21 -9.65
C GLY A 246 3.43 3.15 -10.71
N LYS A 247 2.15 2.75 -10.87
CA LYS A 247 1.71 1.74 -11.85
C LYS A 247 0.57 2.24 -12.72
N ILE A 248 -0.31 3.06 -12.15
CA ILE A 248 -1.40 3.77 -12.84
C ILE A 248 -1.51 5.18 -12.26
N ARG A 249 -2.20 6.06 -12.98
CA ARG A 249 -2.48 7.41 -12.49
C ARG A 249 -3.39 7.38 -11.27
N VAL A 250 -2.99 8.10 -10.22
CA VAL A 250 -3.78 8.31 -9.00
C VAL A 250 -3.94 9.81 -8.80
N ASP A 251 -5.18 10.28 -8.83
CA ASP A 251 -5.51 11.69 -8.64
C ASP A 251 -6.66 11.82 -7.63
N ALA A 252 -6.38 12.49 -6.52
CA ALA A 252 -7.31 12.63 -5.39
C ALA A 252 -8.62 13.32 -5.76
N HIS A 253 -8.54 14.34 -6.64
CA HIS A 253 -9.72 15.10 -7.07
C HIS A 253 -10.58 14.29 -8.04
N GLU A 254 -9.96 13.56 -8.97
CA GLU A 254 -10.67 12.68 -9.89
C GLU A 254 -11.35 11.51 -9.16
N LEU A 255 -10.67 10.94 -8.16
CA LEU A 255 -11.22 9.88 -7.31
C LEU A 255 -12.30 10.40 -6.35
N GLY A 256 -12.20 11.66 -5.95
CA GLY A 256 -13.15 12.27 -5.02
C GLY A 256 -12.99 11.80 -3.58
N VAL A 257 -11.80 11.37 -3.16
CA VAL A 257 -11.51 10.88 -1.81
C VAL A 257 -11.13 12.00 -0.84
N ASP A 258 -11.26 11.72 0.45
CA ASP A 258 -10.77 12.60 1.53
C ASP A 258 -9.36 12.20 1.96
N TYR A 259 -8.99 10.91 1.85
CA TYR A 259 -7.68 10.39 2.24
C TYR A 259 -7.13 9.40 1.20
N ILE A 260 -5.81 9.46 0.96
CA ILE A 260 -5.06 8.45 0.20
C ILE A 260 -3.85 7.99 1.00
N THR A 261 -3.73 6.68 1.20
CA THR A 261 -2.52 6.09 1.77
C THR A 261 -1.45 5.90 0.69
N ILE A 262 -0.24 6.43 0.94
CA ILE A 262 0.93 6.41 0.05
C ILE A 262 2.04 5.60 0.71
N VAL A 263 2.64 4.64 -0.03
CA VAL A 263 3.63 3.70 0.50
C VAL A 263 4.88 3.65 -0.37
N GLY A 264 5.97 4.26 0.08
CA GLY A 264 7.17 4.50 -0.73
C GLY A 264 7.80 3.24 -1.31
N HIS A 265 7.97 2.17 -0.53
CA HIS A 265 8.62 0.93 -0.97
C HIS A 265 7.83 0.11 -1.99
N LYS A 266 6.69 0.59 -2.47
CA LYS A 266 5.89 -0.01 -3.55
C LYS A 266 6.11 0.65 -4.91
N PHE A 267 6.82 1.80 -4.93
CA PHE A 267 7.15 2.54 -6.15
C PHE A 267 8.58 3.11 -6.10
N TYR A 268 9.56 2.23 -5.89
CA TYR A 268 11.01 2.51 -5.93
C TYR A 268 11.54 3.44 -4.84
N GLY A 269 10.72 3.80 -3.87
CA GLY A 269 11.07 4.65 -2.75
C GLY A 269 11.54 3.86 -1.51
N PRO A 270 11.98 4.57 -0.46
CA PRO A 270 12.36 3.96 0.81
C PRO A 270 11.13 3.51 1.62
N ARG A 271 11.40 2.78 2.73
CA ARG A 271 10.37 2.34 3.69
C ARG A 271 9.89 3.50 4.55
N ILE A 272 9.13 4.39 3.95
CA ILE A 272 8.40 5.50 4.56
C ILE A 272 7.05 5.61 3.84
N GLY A 273 6.09 6.31 4.42
CA GLY A 273 4.80 6.58 3.80
C GLY A 273 4.37 8.02 3.97
N ALA A 274 3.24 8.32 3.37
CA ALA A 274 2.52 9.56 3.58
C ALA A 274 1.01 9.30 3.55
N LEU A 275 0.27 10.17 4.18
CA LEU A 275 -1.17 10.28 4.06
C LEU A 275 -1.50 11.58 3.32
N PHE A 276 -2.15 11.47 2.16
CA PHE A 276 -2.84 12.60 1.57
C PHE A 276 -4.14 12.81 2.32
N VAL A 277 -4.43 14.06 2.68
CA VAL A 277 -5.66 14.50 3.32
C VAL A 277 -6.17 15.73 2.59
N ASN A 278 -7.35 15.69 2.04
CA ASN A 278 -7.94 16.81 1.30
C ASN A 278 -8.24 17.98 2.26
N ASP A 279 -7.40 19.02 2.26
CA ASP A 279 -7.52 20.21 3.11
C ASP A 279 -7.62 19.86 4.61
N PRO A 280 -6.51 19.37 5.22
CA PRO A 280 -6.48 18.81 6.56
C PRO A 280 -6.81 19.82 7.65
N GLY A 281 -7.67 19.43 8.57
CA GLY A 281 -8.09 20.25 9.72
C GLY A 281 -9.14 21.30 9.38
N THR A 282 -9.42 21.56 8.11
CA THR A 282 -10.46 22.50 7.65
C THR A 282 -11.66 21.71 7.09
N THR A 283 -11.49 21.12 5.92
CA THR A 283 -12.56 20.33 5.26
C THR A 283 -12.55 18.89 5.73
N THR A 284 -11.37 18.32 5.93
CA THR A 284 -11.19 16.92 6.31
C THR A 284 -10.50 16.83 7.67
N PRO A 285 -11.12 16.17 8.66
CA PRO A 285 -10.57 16.06 9.99
C PRO A 285 -9.28 15.23 10.02
N VAL A 286 -8.36 15.56 10.92
CA VAL A 286 -7.21 14.73 11.30
C VAL A 286 -7.01 14.84 12.80
N TYR A 287 -6.99 13.70 13.49
CA TYR A 287 -6.69 13.62 14.91
C TYR A 287 -5.41 12.81 15.13
N PRO A 288 -4.41 13.36 15.83
CA PRO A 288 -3.13 12.71 15.98
C PRO A 288 -3.24 11.39 16.76
N LEU A 289 -2.49 10.37 16.32
CA LEU A 289 -2.27 9.13 17.08
C LEU A 289 -1.19 9.30 18.14
N PHE A 290 -0.21 10.18 17.88
CA PHE A 290 0.93 10.45 18.74
C PHE A 290 0.87 11.89 19.26
N PHE A 291 1.44 12.12 20.44
CA PHE A 291 1.52 13.43 21.05
C PHE A 291 3.00 13.80 21.29
N GLY A 292 3.38 15.02 20.99
CA GLY A 292 4.78 15.47 21.08
C GLY A 292 4.96 16.92 20.63
N GLY A 293 6.08 17.23 19.97
CA GLY A 293 6.33 18.54 19.38
C GLY A 293 5.40 18.86 18.20
N GLY A 294 5.48 20.05 17.65
CA GLY A 294 4.56 20.57 16.63
C GLY A 294 4.78 20.06 15.19
N GLN A 295 5.55 18.99 14.99
CA GLN A 295 5.89 18.48 13.67
C GLN A 295 4.61 18.07 12.91
N GLU A 296 4.70 18.09 11.57
CA GLU A 296 3.55 17.80 10.69
C GLU A 296 2.29 18.60 11.11
N ARG A 297 2.46 19.84 11.53
CA ARG A 297 1.35 20.74 11.94
C ARG A 297 0.50 20.16 13.08
N ASN A 298 1.11 19.43 14.00
CA ASN A 298 0.51 18.67 15.10
C ASN A 298 -0.34 17.45 14.65
N PHE A 299 -0.43 17.12 13.38
CA PHE A 299 -1.14 15.93 12.91
C PHE A 299 -0.33 14.66 13.14
N ARG A 300 1.00 14.75 13.07
CA ARG A 300 1.90 13.63 13.31
C ARG A 300 3.21 14.12 13.96
N PRO A 301 3.25 14.33 15.27
CA PRO A 301 4.45 14.73 16.00
C PRO A 301 5.59 13.69 15.91
N GLY A 302 6.80 14.16 16.15
CA GLY A 302 8.06 13.42 16.07
C GLY A 302 8.99 14.00 15.00
N THR A 303 10.27 14.17 15.34
CA THR A 303 11.27 14.73 14.42
C THR A 303 11.24 13.99 13.09
N GLU A 304 11.15 14.74 12.01
CA GLU A 304 10.96 14.22 10.66
C GLU A 304 12.21 13.47 10.17
N ASN A 305 12.01 12.35 9.51
CA ASN A 305 13.08 11.57 8.89
C ASN A 305 13.46 12.20 7.53
N THR A 306 14.24 13.27 7.57
CA THR A 306 14.58 14.10 6.41
C THR A 306 15.10 13.27 5.23
N ALA A 307 16.02 12.34 5.48
CA ALA A 307 16.64 11.55 4.41
C ALA A 307 15.62 10.61 3.72
N MET A 308 14.77 9.93 4.49
CA MET A 308 13.74 9.06 3.90
C MET A 308 12.64 9.88 3.23
N ILE A 309 12.32 11.06 3.75
CA ILE A 309 11.38 12.00 3.10
C ILE A 309 11.95 12.49 1.76
N ALA A 310 13.24 12.85 1.72
CA ALA A 310 13.92 13.21 0.47
C ALA A 310 13.84 12.09 -0.57
N GLY A 311 14.09 10.85 -0.15
CA GLY A 311 13.97 9.68 -1.01
C GLY A 311 12.55 9.45 -1.51
N LEU A 312 11.54 9.61 -0.66
CA LEU A 312 10.13 9.49 -1.08
C LEU A 312 9.74 10.58 -2.09
N GLY A 313 10.22 11.83 -1.87
CA GLY A 313 10.04 12.94 -2.81
C GLY A 313 10.66 12.65 -4.18
N LYS A 314 11.90 12.12 -4.20
CA LYS A 314 12.56 11.74 -5.46
C LYS A 314 11.83 10.58 -6.17
N ALA A 315 11.38 9.57 -5.44
CA ALA A 315 10.59 8.49 -6.02
C ALA A 315 9.27 9.01 -6.63
N ALA A 316 8.60 9.95 -5.97
CA ALA A 316 7.39 10.60 -6.49
C ALA A 316 7.68 11.44 -7.76
N GLU A 317 8.81 12.11 -7.81
CA GLU A 317 9.26 12.84 -9.01
C GLU A 317 9.46 11.90 -10.20
N LEU A 318 10.20 10.79 -10.00
CA LEU A 318 10.44 9.79 -11.05
C LEU A 318 9.14 9.17 -11.56
N VAL A 319 8.21 8.84 -10.66
CA VAL A 319 6.87 8.36 -11.05
C VAL A 319 6.13 9.41 -11.88
N SER A 320 6.12 10.67 -11.45
CA SER A 320 5.39 11.73 -12.17
C SER A 320 5.94 11.96 -13.56
N LEU A 321 7.25 11.81 -13.77
CA LEU A 321 7.90 12.01 -15.06
C LEU A 321 7.71 10.82 -16.01
N ASN A 322 7.69 9.58 -15.49
CA ASN A 322 7.82 8.37 -16.30
C ASN A 322 6.58 7.45 -16.25
N LEU A 323 5.50 7.84 -15.60
CA LEU A 323 4.35 6.95 -15.35
C LEU A 323 3.79 6.29 -16.60
N ALA A 324 3.64 7.05 -17.68
CA ALA A 324 3.10 6.52 -18.95
C ALA A 324 4.03 5.45 -19.55
N GLU A 325 5.35 5.64 -19.46
CA GLU A 325 6.33 4.65 -19.91
C GLU A 325 6.32 3.41 -19.01
N TYR A 326 6.23 3.60 -17.69
CA TYR A 326 6.12 2.49 -16.74
C TYR A 326 4.88 1.65 -17.01
N GLU A 327 3.71 2.29 -17.15
CA GLU A 327 2.44 1.61 -17.40
C GLU A 327 2.47 0.82 -18.71
N ALA A 328 2.97 1.40 -19.79
CA ALA A 328 3.10 0.74 -21.09
C ALA A 328 4.05 -0.47 -21.01
N HIS A 329 5.20 -0.32 -20.36
CA HIS A 329 6.17 -1.39 -20.17
C HIS A 329 5.60 -2.56 -19.35
N PHE A 330 4.95 -2.25 -18.21
CA PHE A 330 4.31 -3.28 -17.38
C PHE A 330 3.26 -4.07 -18.14
N LEU A 331 2.42 -3.37 -18.90
CA LEU A 331 1.37 -3.99 -19.69
C LEU A 331 1.94 -4.92 -20.75
N ASP A 332 2.99 -4.48 -21.47
CA ASP A 332 3.66 -5.28 -22.49
C ASP A 332 4.25 -6.56 -21.92
N ILE A 333 4.98 -6.48 -20.80
CA ILE A 333 5.58 -7.63 -20.15
C ILE A 333 4.51 -8.59 -19.59
N ARG A 334 3.47 -8.06 -18.95
CA ARG A 334 2.36 -8.90 -18.46
C ARG A 334 1.69 -9.64 -19.62
N CYS A 335 1.36 -8.96 -20.69
CA CYS A 335 0.75 -9.58 -21.87
C CYS A 335 1.65 -10.65 -22.49
N TYR A 336 2.96 -10.38 -22.58
CA TYR A 336 3.94 -11.35 -23.04
C TYR A 336 3.99 -12.59 -22.15
N LEU A 337 4.05 -12.42 -20.82
CA LEU A 337 4.03 -13.51 -19.85
C LEU A 337 2.77 -14.38 -20.01
N GLU A 338 1.59 -13.75 -20.06
CA GLU A 338 0.31 -14.45 -20.20
C GLU A 338 0.25 -15.25 -21.50
N GLN A 339 0.72 -14.69 -22.62
CA GLN A 339 0.81 -15.38 -23.91
C GLN A 339 1.77 -16.56 -23.85
N LYS A 340 2.94 -16.42 -23.20
CA LYS A 340 3.90 -17.51 -23.06
C LYS A 340 3.38 -18.63 -22.18
N LEU A 341 2.70 -18.32 -21.09
CA LEU A 341 2.07 -19.33 -20.23
C LEU A 341 1.01 -20.13 -21.01
N LEU A 342 0.17 -19.46 -21.80
CA LEU A 342 -0.82 -20.12 -22.65
C LEU A 342 -0.17 -21.00 -23.75
N ALA A 343 0.91 -20.51 -24.36
CA ALA A 343 1.61 -21.26 -25.40
C ALA A 343 2.31 -22.53 -24.86
N VAL A 344 2.86 -22.47 -23.64
CA VAL A 344 3.59 -23.58 -23.02
C VAL A 344 2.66 -24.63 -22.41
N PHE A 345 1.65 -24.18 -21.66
CA PHE A 345 0.80 -25.09 -20.87
C PHE A 345 -0.54 -25.42 -21.56
N GLY A 346 -0.98 -24.58 -22.49
CA GLY A 346 -2.30 -24.67 -23.11
C GLY A 346 -3.41 -24.03 -22.26
N ARG A 347 -4.48 -23.60 -22.93
CA ARG A 347 -5.60 -22.87 -22.29
C ARG A 347 -6.29 -23.70 -21.20
N ASP A 348 -6.37 -25.00 -21.35
CA ASP A 348 -7.04 -25.92 -20.40
C ASP A 348 -6.25 -26.10 -19.09
N LYS A 349 -4.98 -25.68 -19.04
CA LYS A 349 -4.11 -25.81 -17.88
C LYS A 349 -3.83 -24.49 -17.18
N ILE A 350 -4.28 -23.37 -17.72
CA ILE A 350 -4.04 -22.04 -17.18
C ILE A 350 -5.36 -21.38 -16.78
N ASN A 351 -5.40 -20.83 -15.56
CA ASN A 351 -6.46 -19.94 -15.11
C ASN A 351 -5.84 -18.62 -14.65
N PHE A 352 -6.18 -17.53 -15.32
CA PHE A 352 -5.83 -16.18 -14.85
C PHE A 352 -6.86 -15.72 -13.83
N ASN A 353 -6.45 -15.66 -12.56
CA ASN A 353 -7.34 -15.42 -11.41
C ASN A 353 -7.81 -13.97 -11.29
N SER A 354 -7.31 -13.08 -12.16
CA SER A 354 -7.66 -11.65 -12.19
C SER A 354 -8.53 -11.26 -13.38
N HIS A 355 -8.74 -12.16 -14.33
CA HIS A 355 -9.49 -11.87 -15.56
C HIS A 355 -11.00 -12.01 -15.33
N PHE A 356 -11.60 -10.94 -14.81
CA PHE A 356 -13.05 -10.83 -14.62
C PHE A 356 -13.67 -9.90 -15.67
N PRO A 357 -14.86 -10.20 -16.19
CA PRO A 357 -15.56 -9.34 -17.14
C PRO A 357 -15.77 -7.93 -16.61
N GLY A 358 -15.40 -6.91 -17.38
CA GLY A 358 -15.62 -5.50 -17.05
C GLY A 358 -14.76 -4.95 -15.90
N SER A 359 -13.68 -5.63 -15.53
CA SER A 359 -12.75 -5.17 -14.49
C SER A 359 -11.37 -4.91 -15.04
N ASP A 360 -10.82 -3.75 -14.68
CA ASP A 360 -9.45 -3.38 -14.99
C ASP A 360 -8.49 -3.99 -13.98
N ILE A 361 -7.26 -4.24 -14.43
CA ILE A 361 -6.20 -4.89 -13.65
C ILE A 361 -4.95 -4.02 -13.71
N LEU A 362 -4.22 -3.91 -12.61
CA LEU A 362 -2.90 -3.28 -12.60
C LEU A 362 -2.01 -3.86 -13.70
N PRO A 363 -1.31 -3.01 -14.45
CA PRO A 363 -0.52 -3.46 -15.60
C PRO A 363 0.64 -4.38 -15.24
N ASN A 364 1.15 -4.33 -14.01
CA ASN A 364 2.30 -5.10 -13.53
C ASN A 364 1.94 -6.42 -12.84
N THR A 365 0.67 -6.78 -12.67
CA THR A 365 0.26 -7.90 -11.81
C THR A 365 -0.40 -9.01 -12.63
N CYS A 366 0.15 -10.21 -12.56
CA CYS A 366 -0.44 -11.44 -13.09
C CYS A 366 -0.66 -12.42 -11.92
N ASN A 367 -1.91 -12.75 -11.63
CA ASN A 367 -2.25 -13.84 -10.71
C ASN A 367 -2.75 -15.02 -11.53
N VAL A 368 -2.00 -16.13 -11.52
CA VAL A 368 -2.22 -17.27 -12.41
C VAL A 368 -2.15 -18.58 -11.65
N SER A 369 -3.04 -19.51 -11.99
CA SER A 369 -3.00 -20.89 -11.49
C SER A 369 -2.66 -21.85 -12.63
N ILE A 370 -1.68 -22.73 -12.41
CA ILE A 370 -1.35 -23.84 -13.32
C ILE A 370 -2.11 -25.06 -12.82
N LEU A 371 -3.04 -25.58 -13.64
CA LEU A 371 -3.94 -26.66 -13.23
C LEU A 371 -3.28 -28.03 -13.41
N GLY A 372 -3.22 -28.81 -12.33
CA GLY A 372 -2.66 -30.16 -12.34
C GLY A 372 -2.39 -30.70 -10.93
N ARG A 373 -2.20 -32.01 -10.83
CA ARG A 373 -1.83 -32.65 -9.56
C ARG A 373 -0.41 -32.25 -9.16
N GLY A 374 -0.22 -31.85 -7.88
CA GLY A 374 1.08 -31.50 -7.35
C GLY A 374 1.61 -30.12 -7.77
N LEU A 375 0.77 -29.29 -8.42
CA LEU A 375 1.13 -27.94 -8.88
C LEU A 375 0.63 -26.83 -7.93
N GLN A 376 0.52 -27.14 -6.62
CA GLN A 376 0.26 -26.11 -5.63
C GLN A 376 1.33 -25.01 -5.73
N GLY A 377 0.90 -23.75 -5.69
CA GLY A 377 1.79 -22.59 -5.92
C GLY A 377 3.06 -22.63 -5.04
N ARG A 378 2.94 -22.94 -3.74
CA ARG A 378 4.09 -23.10 -2.84
C ARG A 378 5.04 -24.21 -3.28
N ARG A 379 4.50 -25.34 -3.71
CA ARG A 379 5.31 -26.46 -4.17
C ARG A 379 6.06 -26.11 -5.45
N VAL A 380 5.41 -25.40 -6.36
CA VAL A 380 6.05 -24.88 -7.57
C VAL A 380 7.22 -23.97 -7.22
N LEU A 381 7.02 -22.99 -6.32
CA LEU A 381 8.08 -22.07 -5.89
C LEU A 381 9.21 -22.77 -5.12
N SER A 382 8.91 -23.76 -4.29
CA SER A 382 9.96 -24.54 -3.58
C SER A 382 10.81 -25.40 -4.52
N THR A 383 10.26 -25.83 -5.65
CA THR A 383 10.93 -26.63 -6.65
C THR A 383 11.67 -25.77 -7.67
N CYS A 384 11.04 -24.70 -8.15
CA CYS A 384 11.62 -23.74 -9.09
C CYS A 384 12.43 -22.66 -8.33
N ARG A 385 13.65 -23.02 -7.91
CA ARG A 385 14.52 -22.13 -7.10
C ARG A 385 14.98 -20.85 -7.83
N ARG A 386 14.80 -20.79 -9.14
CA ARG A 386 15.16 -19.60 -9.95
C ARG A 386 14.09 -18.52 -9.90
N LEU A 387 12.82 -18.88 -9.67
CA LEU A 387 11.71 -17.92 -9.60
C LEU A 387 11.44 -17.50 -8.16
N LEU A 388 11.56 -16.22 -7.88
CA LEU A 388 11.19 -15.60 -6.62
C LEU A 388 9.86 -14.83 -6.81
N ALA A 389 8.75 -15.49 -6.54
CA ALA A 389 7.40 -14.96 -6.66
C ALA A 389 6.58 -15.33 -5.41
N SER A 390 5.33 -14.94 -5.33
CA SER A 390 4.46 -15.18 -4.17
C SER A 390 3.25 -16.05 -4.55
N VAL A 391 2.65 -16.70 -3.56
CA VAL A 391 1.36 -17.39 -3.68
C VAL A 391 0.17 -16.52 -3.21
N GLY A 392 0.45 -15.30 -2.72
CA GLY A 392 -0.52 -14.38 -2.18
C GLY A 392 0.17 -13.19 -1.54
N ALA A 393 -0.42 -12.58 -0.49
CA ALA A 393 0.26 -11.53 0.26
C ALA A 393 1.46 -12.10 1.04
N ALA A 394 2.59 -11.38 1.03
CA ALA A 394 3.81 -11.76 1.74
C ALA A 394 3.58 -11.97 3.27
N CYS A 395 2.64 -11.23 3.87
CA CYS A 395 2.26 -11.34 5.28
C CYS A 395 1.51 -12.65 5.63
N HIS A 396 1.15 -13.49 4.66
CA HIS A 396 0.45 -14.76 4.86
C HIS A 396 1.33 -16.00 4.56
N SER A 397 2.64 -15.84 4.47
CA SER A 397 3.59 -16.92 4.13
C SER A 397 3.53 -18.14 5.07
N ASP A 398 3.09 -17.97 6.31
CA ASP A 398 3.14 -19.03 7.34
C ASP A 398 1.89 -19.95 7.38
N ARG A 399 0.89 -19.74 6.52
CA ARG A 399 -0.40 -20.45 6.59
C ARG A 399 -0.44 -21.85 5.92
N GLY A 400 0.70 -22.47 5.63
CA GLY A 400 0.74 -23.79 4.98
C GLY A 400 0.15 -23.78 3.56
N ASP A 401 -0.40 -24.91 3.11
CA ASP A 401 -0.97 -25.09 1.72
C ASP A 401 -2.39 -24.51 1.55
N GLN A 402 -2.83 -23.62 2.46
CA GLN A 402 -4.15 -23.01 2.32
C GLN A 402 -4.14 -21.94 1.21
N PRO A 403 -5.16 -21.92 0.34
CA PRO A 403 -5.28 -20.89 -0.67
C PRO A 403 -5.57 -19.51 -0.07
N SER A 404 -5.25 -18.47 -0.81
CA SER A 404 -5.57 -17.10 -0.43
C SER A 404 -7.07 -16.92 -0.23
N HIS A 405 -7.45 -16.33 0.92
CA HIS A 405 -8.84 -15.96 1.19
C HIS A 405 -9.36 -14.88 0.21
N ILE A 406 -8.46 -14.09 -0.38
CA ILE A 406 -8.79 -13.06 -1.39
C ILE A 406 -9.34 -13.76 -2.65
N LEU A 407 -8.60 -14.77 -3.15
CA LEU A 407 -9.03 -15.52 -4.32
C LEU A 407 -10.36 -16.26 -4.08
N LEU A 408 -10.52 -16.85 -2.90
CA LEU A 408 -11.78 -17.50 -2.51
C LEU A 408 -12.93 -16.49 -2.42
N SER A 409 -12.68 -15.29 -1.92
CA SER A 409 -13.68 -14.20 -1.89
C SER A 409 -14.10 -13.77 -3.29
N CYS A 410 -13.17 -13.77 -4.26
CA CYS A 410 -13.47 -13.51 -5.67
C CYS A 410 -14.19 -14.68 -6.37
N GLY A 411 -14.47 -15.79 -5.67
CA GLY A 411 -15.15 -16.95 -6.25
C GLY A 411 -14.25 -17.92 -7.02
N ILE A 412 -12.93 -17.77 -6.93
CA ILE A 412 -11.99 -18.74 -7.53
C ILE A 412 -12.12 -20.07 -6.78
N PRO A 413 -12.36 -21.20 -7.49
CA PRO A 413 -12.52 -22.49 -6.84
C PRO A 413 -11.30 -22.89 -6.01
N TYR A 414 -11.53 -23.57 -4.88
CA TYR A 414 -10.48 -23.92 -3.91
C TYR A 414 -9.25 -24.59 -4.57
N HIS A 415 -9.49 -25.61 -5.43
CA HIS A 415 -8.41 -26.35 -6.11
C HIS A 415 -7.64 -25.48 -7.13
N VAL A 416 -8.26 -24.45 -7.70
CA VAL A 416 -7.59 -23.46 -8.56
C VAL A 416 -6.78 -22.50 -7.70
N ALA A 417 -7.40 -21.94 -6.66
CA ALA A 417 -6.76 -20.97 -5.77
C ALA A 417 -5.53 -21.53 -5.02
N THR A 418 -5.51 -22.84 -4.72
CA THR A 418 -4.35 -23.52 -4.10
C THR A 418 -3.13 -23.54 -5.03
N ASN A 419 -3.35 -23.53 -6.35
CA ASN A 419 -2.29 -23.54 -7.36
C ASN A 419 -1.85 -22.12 -7.78
N ALA A 420 -2.39 -21.09 -7.16
CA ALA A 420 -2.14 -19.72 -7.56
C ALA A 420 -0.68 -19.29 -7.31
N LEU A 421 -0.17 -18.54 -8.26
CA LEU A 421 1.07 -17.78 -8.21
C LEU A 421 0.76 -16.32 -8.51
N ARG A 422 1.26 -15.42 -7.67
CA ARG A 422 1.26 -13.99 -7.97
C ARG A 422 2.63 -13.62 -8.52
N ILE A 423 2.65 -13.19 -9.76
CA ILE A 423 3.83 -12.70 -10.48
C ILE A 423 3.61 -11.21 -10.67
N SER A 424 4.58 -10.40 -10.25
CA SER A 424 4.51 -8.96 -10.42
C SER A 424 5.87 -8.41 -10.81
N GLU A 425 5.88 -7.47 -11.73
CA GLU A 425 7.06 -6.93 -12.38
C GLU A 425 7.28 -5.45 -12.10
N ILE A 426 8.49 -4.97 -12.41
CA ILE A 426 8.86 -3.55 -12.38
C ILE A 426 9.54 -3.12 -13.67
N TYR A 427 9.63 -1.80 -13.85
CA TYR A 427 10.50 -1.19 -14.84
C TYR A 427 11.96 -1.37 -14.41
N SER A 428 12.74 -2.16 -15.17
CA SER A 428 14.15 -2.38 -14.88
C SER A 428 15.00 -1.28 -15.51
N PHE A 429 15.46 -0.33 -14.70
CA PHE A 429 16.48 0.66 -15.11
C PHE A 429 17.76 0.01 -15.69
N ILE A 430 18.08 -1.20 -15.24
CA ILE A 430 19.30 -1.94 -15.66
C ILE A 430 19.25 -2.34 -17.14
N ALA A 431 18.08 -2.66 -17.68
CA ALA A 431 17.94 -3.02 -19.09
C ALA A 431 18.24 -1.83 -20.02
N HIS A 432 17.90 -0.62 -19.59
CA HIS A 432 18.11 0.61 -20.37
C HIS A 432 19.58 1.07 -20.36
N MET A 433 20.28 0.97 -19.23
CA MET A 433 21.68 1.37 -19.09
C MET A 433 22.66 0.45 -19.82
N ASN A 434 22.32 -0.83 -20.01
CA ASN A 434 23.21 -1.81 -20.65
C ASN A 434 22.99 -1.96 -22.17
N GLY A 435 22.24 -1.08 -22.83
CA GLY A 435 22.00 -1.16 -24.27
C GLY A 435 21.36 -2.48 -24.72
N MET A 436 20.73 -3.22 -23.81
CA MET A 436 20.02 -4.46 -24.10
C MET A 436 18.67 -4.09 -24.72
N SER A 437 18.62 -4.03 -26.03
CA SER A 437 17.46 -3.71 -26.85
C SER A 437 16.33 -4.73 -26.78
N SER A 438 16.25 -5.56 -25.71
CA SER A 438 15.13 -6.48 -25.51
C SER A 438 15.13 -7.05 -24.08
N PRO A 439 14.04 -6.89 -23.30
CA PRO A 439 13.81 -7.64 -22.05
C PRO A 439 13.66 -9.16 -22.29
N PHE A 440 13.68 -9.59 -23.56
CA PHE A 440 13.40 -10.95 -23.99
C PHE A 440 14.51 -11.98 -23.74
N ARG A 441 15.69 -11.58 -23.26
CA ARG A 441 16.75 -12.56 -22.93
C ARG A 441 16.52 -13.33 -21.63
N ILE A 442 15.65 -12.85 -20.76
CA ILE A 442 15.39 -13.47 -19.43
C ILE A 442 14.60 -14.78 -19.56
N TRP A 443 13.83 -14.96 -20.63
CA TRP A 443 12.90 -16.09 -20.81
C TRP A 443 13.41 -17.22 -21.72
N ARG A 444 14.70 -17.25 -22.05
CA ARG A 444 15.32 -18.32 -22.84
C ARG A 444 15.94 -19.45 -21.98
N CYS A 445 15.41 -19.72 -20.82
CA CYS A 445 15.82 -20.88 -20.03
C CYS A 445 14.66 -21.85 -19.84
#